data_f3b81fd815d91c42acfcb9c248a27026
#
_entry.id   f3b81fd815d91c42acfcb9c248a27026
#
_cell.length_a   1.000
_cell.length_b   1.000
_cell.length_c   1.000
_cell.angle_alpha   90.00
_cell.angle_beta   90.00
_cell.angle_gamma   90.00
#
_symmetry.space_group_name_H-M   'P 1'
#
loop_
_entity.id
_entity.type
_entity.pdbx_description
1 polymer ?
#
loop_
_entity_poly.entity_id
_entity_poly.type
_entity_poly.pdbx_seq_one_letter_code
_entity_poly.pdbx_strand_id
1 'polypeptide(L)'
;MPHKAALTTVTIRQAKRKLQFISRHQFVPNELGSLWAAKLGVKSLKLDCTKDEAEYVTRPSDAMFIQEEITKSMAHIKVFVDAFAGIGGDAMAATYAHPSSQVYAVQRAKTKEEENRFKRLVKNMRAFHRAAGERMGEVVCAPEDIGTFLRNSKERKVNISVLYMDPPWSVDEPGVVSSMEDIHRFLTNNVYNHLPRGSPVPLICLKLPHDIRDFEEWMPKKLRYQLVKTLHVRKKFFVYFLMPSGRTKQM
;
A
#
# COMPACT_ATOMS: atom_id res chain seq x y z
N MET A 1 -0.11 35.30 -9.24
CA MET A 1 0.55 34.16 -9.90
C MET A 1 0.63 33.03 -8.90
N PRO A 2 0.03 31.87 -9.12
CA PRO A 2 0.12 30.77 -8.17
C PRO A 2 1.52 30.14 -8.25
N HIS A 3 2.23 30.12 -7.10
CA HIS A 3 3.47 29.40 -6.96
C HIS A 3 3.22 27.91 -7.23
N LYS A 4 3.80 27.39 -8.32
CA LYS A 4 3.89 25.95 -8.54
C LYS A 4 4.67 25.35 -7.36
N ALA A 5 4.00 24.56 -6.53
CA ALA A 5 4.69 23.77 -5.53
C ALA A 5 5.70 22.87 -6.24
N ALA A 6 6.98 22.97 -5.89
CA ALA A 6 8.02 22.18 -6.47
C ALA A 6 7.77 20.70 -6.12
N LEU A 7 7.51 19.89 -7.13
CA LEU A 7 7.43 18.44 -7.01
C LEU A 7 8.81 17.89 -6.62
N THR A 8 8.88 17.25 -5.45
CA THR A 8 10.11 16.60 -5.02
C THR A 8 10.11 15.16 -5.53
N THR A 9 10.87 14.90 -6.59
CA THR A 9 11.11 13.53 -7.07
C THR A 9 12.30 12.96 -6.32
N VAL A 10 12.08 11.89 -5.55
CA VAL A 10 13.14 11.18 -4.82
C VAL A 10 13.52 9.93 -5.60
N THR A 11 14.72 9.94 -6.19
CA THR A 11 15.30 8.77 -6.87
C THR A 11 16.29 8.08 -5.95
N ILE A 12 16.10 6.80 -5.69
CA ILE A 12 17.10 6.00 -4.97
C ILE A 12 18.30 5.75 -5.89
N ARG A 13 19.40 6.45 -5.66
CA ARG A 13 20.71 6.01 -6.14
C ARG A 13 21.26 4.98 -5.14
N GLN A 14 21.12 3.70 -5.44
CA GLN A 14 21.79 2.67 -4.65
C GLN A 14 23.30 2.78 -4.81
N ALA A 15 24.03 2.80 -3.66
CA ALA A 15 25.45 2.54 -3.63
C ALA A 15 25.71 1.21 -4.36
N LYS A 16 26.67 1.23 -5.31
CA LYS A 16 27.07 0.10 -6.15
C LYS A 16 27.60 -1.05 -5.28
N ARG A 17 26.73 -1.89 -4.74
CA ARG A 17 27.06 -3.29 -4.49
C ARG A 17 26.56 -4.07 -5.71
N LYS A 18 27.45 -4.84 -6.33
CA LYS A 18 27.15 -5.79 -7.40
C LYS A 18 26.03 -6.73 -6.94
N LEU A 19 24.80 -6.31 -7.10
CA LEU A 19 23.67 -7.21 -7.14
C LEU A 19 23.56 -7.65 -8.58
N GLN A 20 23.94 -8.90 -8.85
CA GLN A 20 23.64 -9.57 -10.10
C GLN A 20 22.17 -9.31 -10.40
N PHE A 21 21.92 -8.82 -11.60
CA PHE A 21 20.59 -8.72 -12.18
C PHE A 21 20.02 -10.13 -12.26
N ILE A 22 19.23 -10.50 -11.29
CA ILE A 22 18.43 -11.70 -11.34
C ILE A 22 17.23 -11.33 -12.21
N SER A 23 17.37 -11.60 -13.52
CA SER A 23 16.29 -11.60 -14.49
C SER A 23 15.12 -12.41 -13.91
N ARG A 24 13.90 -11.83 -13.89
CA ARG A 24 12.60 -12.49 -13.66
C ARG A 24 12.68 -13.75 -12.77
N HIS A 25 13.22 -13.63 -11.57
CA HIS A 25 13.14 -14.73 -10.63
C HIS A 25 11.72 -14.77 -10.11
N GLN A 26 11.03 -15.82 -10.52
CA GLN A 26 9.79 -16.25 -9.90
C GLN A 26 10.06 -16.43 -8.40
N PHE A 27 9.40 -15.61 -7.58
CA PHE A 27 9.50 -15.71 -6.14
C PHE A 27 9.02 -17.10 -5.72
N VAL A 28 9.87 -17.87 -5.08
CA VAL A 28 9.41 -19.11 -4.45
C VAL A 28 8.69 -18.71 -3.15
N PRO A 29 7.50 -19.26 -2.86
CA PRO A 29 6.72 -18.91 -1.66
C PRO A 29 7.53 -18.85 -0.35
N ASN A 30 8.57 -19.67 -0.23
CA ASN A 30 9.44 -19.70 0.96
C ASN A 30 10.40 -18.49 1.08
N GLU A 31 10.69 -17.78 -0.01
CA GLU A 31 11.62 -16.64 0.02
C GLU A 31 11.03 -15.43 0.73
N LEU A 32 9.73 -15.18 0.59
CA LEU A 32 9.06 -14.05 1.25
C LEU A 32 9.20 -14.14 2.78
N GLY A 33 8.97 -15.33 3.32
CA GLY A 33 9.16 -15.58 4.76
C GLY A 33 10.61 -15.39 5.21
N SER A 34 11.57 -15.85 4.42
CA SER A 34 13.00 -15.68 4.70
C SER A 34 13.44 -14.22 4.68
N LEU A 35 12.93 -13.42 3.73
CA LEU A 35 13.23 -11.98 3.66
C LEU A 35 12.66 -11.22 4.85
N TRP A 36 11.44 -11.54 5.28
CA TRP A 36 10.87 -10.97 6.48
C TRP A 36 11.59 -11.45 7.75
N ALA A 37 11.96 -12.73 7.83
CA ALA A 37 12.75 -13.26 8.95
C ALA A 37 14.07 -12.50 9.12
N ALA A 38 14.78 -12.25 8.02
CA ALA A 38 16.01 -11.45 8.01
C ALA A 38 15.76 -10.00 8.49
N LYS A 39 14.65 -9.38 8.05
CA LYS A 39 14.28 -8.02 8.46
C LYS A 39 13.95 -7.94 9.96
N LEU A 40 13.26 -8.94 10.49
CA LEU A 40 12.89 -9.03 11.90
C LEU A 40 14.05 -9.46 12.83
N GLY A 41 15.13 -10.01 12.25
CA GLY A 41 16.22 -10.60 13.01
C GLY A 41 15.85 -11.93 13.69
N VAL A 42 14.88 -12.67 13.10
CA VAL A 42 14.46 -14.00 13.60
C VAL A 42 15.00 -15.12 12.72
N LYS A 43 15.13 -16.31 13.28
CA LYS A 43 15.73 -17.46 12.58
C LYS A 43 14.94 -17.89 11.35
N SER A 44 13.62 -17.86 11.43
CA SER A 44 12.73 -18.24 10.33
C SER A 44 11.35 -17.63 10.51
N LEU A 45 10.67 -17.40 9.38
CA LEU A 45 9.26 -17.04 9.34
C LEU A 45 8.60 -17.78 8.17
N LYS A 46 7.54 -18.52 8.46
CA LYS A 46 6.78 -19.23 7.43
C LYS A 46 5.53 -18.42 7.09
N LEU A 47 5.46 -17.91 5.87
CA LEU A 47 4.30 -17.26 5.30
C LEU A 47 3.61 -18.18 4.29
N ASP A 48 2.29 -18.06 4.21
CA ASP A 48 1.44 -18.83 3.31
C ASP A 48 1.11 -17.97 2.08
N CYS A 49 1.54 -18.42 0.91
CA CYS A 49 1.22 -17.77 -0.36
C CYS A 49 1.24 -18.79 -1.51
N THR A 50 0.48 -18.52 -2.56
CA THR A 50 0.60 -19.23 -3.83
C THR A 50 1.77 -18.68 -4.63
N LYS A 51 2.15 -19.37 -5.71
CA LYS A 51 3.21 -18.90 -6.61
C LYS A 51 2.84 -17.53 -7.21
N ASP A 52 1.61 -17.41 -7.69
CA ASP A 52 1.12 -16.18 -8.32
C ASP A 52 1.09 -15.02 -7.32
N GLU A 53 0.61 -15.24 -6.09
CA GLU A 53 0.61 -14.21 -5.06
C GLU A 53 2.03 -13.75 -4.68
N ALA A 54 3.01 -14.66 -4.73
CA ALA A 54 4.40 -14.32 -4.45
C ALA A 54 5.01 -13.37 -5.51
N GLU A 55 4.51 -13.38 -6.74
CA GLU A 55 4.95 -12.49 -7.82
C GLU A 55 4.48 -11.05 -7.62
N TYR A 56 3.29 -10.86 -7.04
CA TYR A 56 2.65 -9.56 -6.87
C TYR A 56 2.92 -8.91 -5.50
N VAL A 57 3.35 -9.69 -4.51
CA VAL A 57 3.58 -9.14 -3.18
C VAL A 57 4.77 -8.17 -3.15
N THR A 58 4.61 -7.05 -2.49
CA THR A 58 5.69 -6.08 -2.28
C THR A 58 6.82 -6.71 -1.45
N ARG A 59 8.05 -6.64 -1.94
CA ARG A 59 9.21 -7.14 -1.21
C ARG A 59 9.40 -6.39 0.11
N PRO A 60 9.82 -7.07 1.20
CA PRO A 60 9.98 -6.44 2.51
C PRO A 60 10.83 -5.17 2.50
N SER A 61 11.93 -5.16 1.72
CA SER A 61 12.79 -3.98 1.60
C SER A 61 12.10 -2.79 0.92
N ASP A 62 11.26 -3.07 -0.09
CA ASP A 62 10.55 -2.04 -0.84
C ASP A 62 9.36 -1.53 -0.01
N ALA A 63 8.62 -2.44 0.65
CA ALA A 63 7.54 -2.10 1.55
C ALA A 63 8.03 -1.22 2.72
N MET A 64 9.13 -1.60 3.37
CA MET A 64 9.71 -0.80 4.46
C MET A 64 10.19 0.57 3.99
N PHE A 65 10.81 0.64 2.80
CA PHE A 65 11.21 1.92 2.23
C PHE A 65 10.00 2.84 1.98
N ILE A 66 8.89 2.31 1.48
CA ILE A 66 7.65 3.07 1.32
C ILE A 66 7.16 3.60 2.68
N GLN A 67 7.20 2.76 3.74
CA GLN A 67 6.77 3.18 5.07
C GLN A 67 7.66 4.28 5.65
N GLU A 68 8.97 4.24 5.42
CA GLU A 68 9.89 5.33 5.80
C GLU A 68 9.50 6.65 5.13
N GLU A 69 9.15 6.61 3.85
CA GLU A 69 8.73 7.80 3.10
C GLU A 69 7.34 8.32 3.52
N ILE A 70 6.44 7.41 3.93
CA ILE A 70 5.15 7.76 4.53
C ILE A 70 5.38 8.47 5.88
N THR A 71 6.28 7.93 6.73
CA THR A 71 6.64 8.55 8.02
C THR A 71 7.21 9.97 7.84
N LYS A 72 8.07 10.17 6.84
CA LYS A 72 8.59 11.52 6.51
C LYS A 72 7.51 12.48 6.05
N SER A 73 6.45 11.97 5.42
CA SER A 73 5.35 12.77 4.93
C SER A 73 4.27 13.04 5.98
N MET A 74 4.20 12.19 7.02
CA MET A 74 3.23 12.28 8.10
C MET A 74 3.80 11.74 9.42
N ALA A 75 4.12 12.63 10.34
CA ALA A 75 4.77 12.27 11.61
C ALA A 75 3.88 11.45 12.57
N HIS A 76 2.56 11.66 12.52
CA HIS A 76 1.61 11.02 13.45
C HIS A 76 0.56 10.22 12.69
N ILE A 77 0.77 8.92 12.59
CA ILE A 77 -0.16 7.98 11.97
C ILE A 77 -0.91 7.24 13.08
N LYS A 78 -2.20 7.53 13.25
CA LYS A 78 -3.06 6.82 14.22
C LYS A 78 -3.70 5.60 13.61
N VAL A 79 -4.20 5.75 12.39
CA VAL A 79 -4.87 4.68 11.64
C VAL A 79 -4.29 4.61 10.24
N PHE A 80 -3.75 3.46 9.91
CA PHE A 80 -3.27 3.12 8.57
C PHE A 80 -4.23 2.11 7.93
N VAL A 81 -4.68 2.36 6.72
CA VAL A 81 -5.53 1.43 5.97
C VAL A 81 -4.79 0.97 4.73
N ASP A 82 -4.48 -0.32 4.67
CA ASP A 82 -4.06 -1.01 3.44
C ASP A 82 -5.32 -1.49 2.72
N ALA A 83 -5.68 -0.80 1.65
CA ALA A 83 -6.96 -0.96 0.96
C ALA A 83 -7.07 -2.23 0.11
N PHE A 84 -5.92 -2.83 -0.25
CA PHE A 84 -5.83 -4.01 -1.11
C PHE A 84 -4.76 -4.97 -0.57
N ALA A 85 -4.94 -5.40 0.67
CA ALA A 85 -3.89 -6.03 1.47
C ALA A 85 -3.33 -7.36 0.89
N GLY A 86 -4.04 -8.01 -0.05
CA GLY A 86 -3.58 -9.25 -0.65
C GLY A 86 -3.31 -10.31 0.42
N ILE A 87 -2.05 -10.76 0.51
CA ILE A 87 -1.57 -11.69 1.55
C ILE A 87 -0.83 -10.99 2.69
N GLY A 88 -0.76 -9.64 2.69
CA GLY A 88 -0.32 -8.82 3.82
C GLY A 88 1.07 -8.21 3.71
N GLY A 89 1.71 -8.17 2.54
CA GLY A 89 3.07 -7.64 2.38
C GLY A 89 3.24 -6.20 2.89
N ASP A 90 2.42 -5.29 2.40
CA ASP A 90 2.44 -3.88 2.79
C ASP A 90 1.85 -3.66 4.19
N ALA A 91 0.80 -4.42 4.58
CA ALA A 91 0.24 -4.38 5.93
C ALA A 91 1.25 -4.80 7.01
N MET A 92 2.09 -5.83 6.75
CA MET A 92 3.19 -6.22 7.65
C MET A 92 4.18 -5.07 7.83
N ALA A 93 4.58 -4.43 6.72
CA ALA A 93 5.50 -3.30 6.76
C ALA A 93 4.90 -2.12 7.56
N ALA A 94 3.64 -1.79 7.31
CA ALA A 94 2.95 -0.72 8.03
C ALA A 94 2.86 -1.00 9.53
N THR A 95 2.46 -2.22 9.92
CA THR A 95 2.34 -2.61 11.33
C THR A 95 3.69 -2.57 12.06
N TYR A 96 4.77 -2.93 11.38
CA TYR A 96 6.12 -2.90 11.94
C TYR A 96 6.70 -1.49 12.01
N ALA A 97 6.47 -0.67 10.99
CA ALA A 97 6.99 0.69 10.92
C ALA A 97 6.25 1.67 11.85
N HIS A 98 4.97 1.39 12.14
CA HIS A 98 4.09 2.27 12.92
C HIS A 98 3.51 1.53 14.14
N PRO A 99 4.33 1.18 15.15
CA PRO A 99 3.92 0.33 16.27
C PRO A 99 2.82 0.94 17.16
N SER A 100 2.65 2.27 17.11
CA SER A 100 1.59 2.98 17.85
C SER A 100 0.31 3.18 17.03
N SER A 101 0.25 2.64 15.81
CA SER A 101 -0.88 2.79 14.92
C SER A 101 -1.76 1.55 14.92
N GLN A 102 -3.05 1.76 14.67
CA GLN A 102 -3.95 0.68 14.28
C GLN A 102 -3.89 0.50 12.75
N VAL A 103 -3.58 -0.70 12.28
CA VAL A 103 -3.50 -1.04 10.86
C VAL A 103 -4.73 -1.85 10.46
N TYR A 104 -5.47 -1.38 9.47
CA TYR A 104 -6.53 -2.15 8.82
C TYR A 104 -6.01 -2.74 7.53
N ALA A 105 -5.99 -4.07 7.45
CA ALA A 105 -5.66 -4.82 6.24
C ALA A 105 -6.97 -5.25 5.56
N VAL A 106 -7.40 -4.48 4.56
CA VAL A 106 -8.69 -4.68 3.87
C VAL A 106 -8.48 -5.57 2.65
N GLN A 107 -9.17 -6.68 2.60
CA GLN A 107 -9.09 -7.64 1.49
C GLN A 107 -10.47 -8.19 1.19
N ARG A 108 -10.96 -7.95 -0.01
CA ARG A 108 -12.25 -8.48 -0.48
C ARG A 108 -12.28 -10.02 -0.37
N ALA A 109 -13.43 -10.57 0.04
CA ALA A 109 -13.64 -12.00 0.26
C ALA A 109 -15.01 -12.45 -0.24
N LYS A 110 -15.38 -12.09 -1.49
CA LYS A 110 -16.70 -12.40 -2.09
C LYS A 110 -16.69 -13.71 -2.88
N THR A 111 -15.56 -14.08 -3.45
CA THR A 111 -15.40 -15.34 -4.18
C THR A 111 -14.60 -16.34 -3.35
N LYS A 112 -14.64 -17.62 -3.72
CA LYS A 112 -13.87 -18.67 -3.05
C LYS A 112 -12.37 -18.40 -3.06
N GLU A 113 -11.86 -17.86 -4.14
CA GLU A 113 -10.45 -17.49 -4.28
C GLU A 113 -10.10 -16.34 -3.33
N GLU A 114 -10.91 -15.29 -3.31
CA GLU A 114 -10.73 -14.15 -2.41
C GLU A 114 -10.84 -14.55 -0.94
N GLU A 115 -11.79 -15.44 -0.57
CA GLU A 115 -11.86 -16.02 0.77
C GLU A 115 -10.56 -16.76 1.16
N ASN A 116 -10.00 -17.54 0.23
CA ASN A 116 -8.75 -18.25 0.47
C ASN A 116 -7.58 -17.26 0.63
N ARG A 117 -7.53 -16.19 -0.18
CA ARG A 117 -6.55 -15.11 -0.05
C ARG A 117 -6.69 -14.40 1.29
N PHE A 118 -7.90 -14.09 1.71
CA PHE A 118 -8.16 -13.49 3.03
C PHE A 118 -7.73 -14.42 4.19
N LYS A 119 -7.98 -15.72 4.09
CA LYS A 119 -7.50 -16.69 5.10
C LYS A 119 -5.97 -16.70 5.19
N ARG A 120 -5.28 -16.62 4.04
CA ARG A 120 -3.81 -16.49 4.01
C ARG A 120 -3.35 -15.18 4.63
N LEU A 121 -4.00 -14.05 4.32
CA LEU A 121 -3.73 -12.76 4.97
C LEU A 121 -3.77 -12.90 6.49
N VAL A 122 -4.88 -13.40 7.05
CA VAL A 122 -5.03 -13.56 8.51
C VAL A 122 -3.95 -14.46 9.11
N LYS A 123 -3.65 -15.58 8.44
CA LYS A 123 -2.61 -16.52 8.88
C LYS A 123 -1.22 -15.87 8.88
N ASN A 124 -0.90 -15.14 7.81
CA ASN A 124 0.36 -14.45 7.65
C ASN A 124 0.53 -13.32 8.67
N MET A 125 -0.48 -12.49 8.89
CA MET A 125 -0.43 -11.43 9.89
C MET A 125 -0.23 -12.00 11.30
N ARG A 126 -0.90 -13.10 11.64
CA ARG A 126 -0.69 -13.80 12.91
C ARG A 126 0.72 -14.38 13.05
N ALA A 127 1.26 -14.97 11.99
CA ALA A 127 2.63 -15.51 11.99
C ALA A 127 3.66 -14.39 12.15
N PHE A 128 3.46 -13.29 11.41
CA PHE A 128 4.32 -12.11 11.47
C PHE A 128 4.28 -11.46 12.86
N HIS A 129 3.09 -11.28 13.43
CA HIS A 129 2.91 -10.72 14.78
C HIS A 129 3.65 -11.55 15.85
N ARG A 130 3.50 -12.88 15.82
CA ARG A 130 4.25 -13.76 16.74
C ARG A 130 5.76 -13.64 16.60
N ALA A 131 6.26 -13.48 15.37
CA ALA A 131 7.68 -13.35 15.10
C ALA A 131 8.27 -11.99 15.51
N ALA A 132 7.50 -10.92 15.31
CA ALA A 132 7.93 -9.56 15.63
C ALA A 132 7.73 -9.18 17.10
N GLY A 133 6.84 -9.89 17.82
CA GLY A 133 6.54 -9.64 19.24
C GLY A 133 5.90 -8.26 19.47
N GLU A 134 6.22 -7.65 20.61
CA GLU A 134 5.68 -6.35 21.03
C GLU A 134 6.08 -5.15 20.16
N ARG A 135 6.93 -5.39 19.16
CA ARG A 135 7.40 -4.35 18.21
C ARG A 135 6.38 -3.98 17.14
N MET A 136 5.17 -4.47 17.24
CA MET A 136 4.14 -4.24 16.23
C MET A 136 2.94 -3.50 16.77
N GLY A 137 2.35 -2.67 15.90
CA GLY A 137 1.03 -2.08 16.10
C GLY A 137 -0.10 -3.11 16.03
N GLU A 138 -1.28 -2.69 16.45
CA GLU A 138 -2.50 -3.48 16.32
C GLU A 138 -2.88 -3.67 14.84
N VAL A 139 -3.29 -4.89 14.45
CA VAL A 139 -3.78 -5.16 13.09
C VAL A 139 -5.18 -5.76 13.11
N VAL A 140 -6.03 -5.21 12.24
CA VAL A 140 -7.39 -5.69 11.98
C VAL A 140 -7.50 -6.12 10.53
N CYS A 141 -7.71 -7.40 10.26
CA CYS A 141 -7.98 -7.90 8.91
C CYS A 141 -9.49 -7.81 8.64
N ALA A 142 -9.88 -7.07 7.59
CA ALA A 142 -11.28 -6.82 7.22
C ALA A 142 -11.65 -7.55 5.91
N PRO A 143 -12.63 -8.51 5.94
CA PRO A 143 -13.04 -9.30 4.78
C PRO A 143 -14.07 -8.56 3.91
N GLU A 144 -13.78 -7.35 3.47
CA GLU A 144 -14.70 -6.51 2.70
C GLU A 144 -13.98 -5.76 1.58
N ASP A 145 -14.72 -5.21 0.64
CA ASP A 145 -14.14 -4.29 -0.35
C ASP A 145 -13.91 -2.92 0.27
N ILE A 146 -12.94 -2.20 -0.27
CA ILE A 146 -12.53 -0.89 0.26
C ILE A 146 -13.68 0.14 0.23
N GLY A 147 -14.55 0.11 -0.78
CA GLY A 147 -15.69 1.01 -0.85
C GLY A 147 -16.66 0.79 0.31
N THR A 148 -16.92 -0.46 0.67
CA THR A 148 -17.73 -0.82 1.84
C THR A 148 -17.03 -0.40 3.14
N PHE A 149 -15.73 -0.67 3.26
CA PHE A 149 -14.95 -0.25 4.43
C PHE A 149 -15.02 1.27 4.63
N LEU A 150 -14.80 2.05 3.57
CA LEU A 150 -14.82 3.52 3.64
C LEU A 150 -16.21 4.07 4.00
N ARG A 151 -17.30 3.50 3.46
CA ARG A 151 -18.66 3.89 3.84
C ARG A 151 -18.91 3.67 5.34
N ASN A 152 -18.49 2.51 5.85
CA ASN A 152 -18.72 2.10 7.23
C ASN A 152 -17.71 2.72 8.22
N SER A 153 -16.64 3.35 7.72
CA SER A 153 -15.57 3.89 8.58
C SER A 153 -16.09 4.94 9.56
N LYS A 154 -17.07 5.75 9.17
CA LYS A 154 -17.69 6.76 10.04
C LYS A 154 -18.46 6.11 11.19
N GLU A 155 -19.26 5.07 10.91
CA GLU A 155 -20.04 4.34 11.93
C GLU A 155 -19.11 3.61 12.90
N ARG A 156 -18.01 3.06 12.38
CA ARG A 156 -16.95 2.40 13.15
C ARG A 156 -16.03 3.38 13.88
N LYS A 157 -16.22 4.69 13.71
CA LYS A 157 -15.36 5.75 14.27
C LYS A 157 -13.89 5.60 13.87
N VAL A 158 -13.63 5.06 12.68
CA VAL A 158 -12.28 4.91 12.13
C VAL A 158 -11.86 6.22 11.48
N ASN A 159 -10.94 6.94 12.13
CA ASN A 159 -10.38 8.19 11.61
C ASN A 159 -9.08 7.89 10.87
N ILE A 160 -9.17 7.67 9.56
CA ILE A 160 -8.07 7.24 8.71
C ILE A 160 -7.02 8.34 8.60
N SER A 161 -5.78 8.07 9.00
CA SER A 161 -4.63 8.94 8.80
C SER A 161 -3.98 8.72 7.43
N VAL A 162 -3.78 7.46 7.06
CA VAL A 162 -3.18 7.05 5.79
C VAL A 162 -4.07 6.02 5.11
N LEU A 163 -4.40 6.26 3.84
CA LEU A 163 -5.02 5.28 2.96
C LEU A 163 -3.98 4.86 1.92
N TYR A 164 -3.45 3.66 2.08
CA TYR A 164 -2.52 3.05 1.14
C TYR A 164 -3.27 2.17 0.15
N MET A 165 -3.00 2.34 -1.12
CA MET A 165 -3.68 1.66 -2.21
C MET A 165 -2.68 1.04 -3.17
N ASP A 166 -2.70 -0.29 -3.25
CA ASP A 166 -2.02 -1.11 -4.27
C ASP A 166 -3.10 -1.92 -5.01
N PRO A 167 -3.91 -1.28 -5.86
CA PRO A 167 -5.01 -1.96 -6.52
C PRO A 167 -4.48 -3.07 -7.45
N PRO A 168 -5.28 -4.12 -7.71
CA PRO A 168 -4.88 -5.15 -8.65
C PRO A 168 -4.70 -4.54 -10.04
N TRP A 169 -3.51 -4.68 -10.60
CA TRP A 169 -3.15 -4.25 -11.94
C TRP A 169 -2.42 -5.36 -12.68
N SER A 170 -2.81 -5.60 -13.92
CA SER A 170 -2.18 -6.54 -14.85
C SER A 170 -2.39 -6.05 -16.27
N VAL A 171 -1.41 -6.30 -17.13
CA VAL A 171 -1.50 -5.97 -18.57
C VAL A 171 -2.25 -7.05 -19.33
N ASP A 172 -2.41 -8.25 -18.74
CA ASP A 172 -2.81 -9.46 -19.46
C ASP A 172 -4.13 -10.09 -18.98
N GLU A 173 -4.77 -9.56 -17.92
CA GLU A 173 -6.01 -10.14 -17.39
C GLU A 173 -7.25 -9.26 -17.64
N PRO A 174 -8.33 -9.80 -18.21
CA PRO A 174 -9.57 -9.08 -18.40
C PRO A 174 -10.19 -8.62 -17.06
N GLY A 175 -10.53 -7.33 -16.96
CA GLY A 175 -11.13 -6.75 -15.75
C GLY A 175 -10.13 -6.26 -14.72
N VAL A 176 -8.85 -6.38 -14.98
CA VAL A 176 -7.77 -5.80 -14.20
C VAL A 176 -7.30 -4.49 -14.84
N VAL A 177 -6.85 -3.58 -14.03
CA VAL A 177 -6.43 -2.24 -14.43
C VAL A 177 -5.23 -2.33 -15.36
N SER A 178 -5.41 -2.00 -16.62
CA SER A 178 -4.37 -2.04 -17.67
C SER A 178 -4.04 -0.68 -18.26
N SER A 179 -4.86 0.33 -17.99
CA SER A 179 -4.68 1.69 -18.48
C SER A 179 -4.95 2.73 -17.38
N MET A 180 -4.51 3.97 -17.59
CA MET A 180 -4.84 5.07 -16.68
C MET A 180 -6.34 5.31 -16.56
N GLU A 181 -7.08 5.13 -17.66
CA GLU A 181 -8.54 5.26 -17.65
C GLU A 181 -9.21 4.20 -16.79
N ASP A 182 -8.73 2.96 -16.85
CA ASP A 182 -9.22 1.87 -16.01
C ASP A 182 -8.91 2.11 -14.54
N ILE A 183 -7.69 2.58 -14.23
CA ILE A 183 -7.30 2.98 -12.87
C ILE A 183 -8.22 4.07 -12.37
N HIS A 184 -8.42 5.11 -13.16
CA HIS A 184 -9.29 6.22 -12.80
C HIS A 184 -10.72 5.76 -12.53
N ARG A 185 -11.29 4.95 -13.44
CA ARG A 185 -12.62 4.35 -13.28
C ARG A 185 -12.71 3.49 -12.04
N PHE A 186 -11.72 2.63 -11.82
CA PHE A 186 -11.65 1.75 -10.66
C PHE A 186 -11.57 2.54 -9.35
N LEU A 187 -10.66 3.50 -9.25
CA LEU A 187 -10.48 4.31 -8.05
C LEU A 187 -11.70 5.20 -7.79
N THR A 188 -12.29 5.76 -8.84
CA THR A 188 -13.50 6.58 -8.70
C THR A 188 -14.64 5.77 -8.12
N ASN A 189 -14.91 4.58 -8.68
CA ASN A 189 -16.04 3.75 -8.28
C ASN A 189 -15.85 3.08 -6.91
N ASN A 190 -14.63 2.68 -6.59
CA ASN A 190 -14.37 1.87 -5.39
C ASN A 190 -13.78 2.66 -4.22
N VAL A 191 -13.21 3.84 -4.47
CA VAL A 191 -12.52 4.62 -3.43
C VAL A 191 -13.06 6.03 -3.35
N TYR A 192 -12.85 6.83 -4.39
CA TYR A 192 -13.08 8.28 -4.31
C TYR A 192 -14.52 8.68 -4.00
N ASN A 193 -15.50 7.96 -4.55
CA ASN A 193 -16.92 8.20 -4.26
C ASN A 193 -17.31 7.88 -2.81
N HIS A 194 -16.44 7.16 -2.09
CA HIS A 194 -16.69 6.70 -0.73
C HIS A 194 -15.81 7.39 0.31
N LEU A 195 -14.88 8.25 -0.11
CA LEU A 195 -14.08 9.04 0.82
C LEU A 195 -14.98 9.94 1.70
N PRO A 196 -14.66 10.09 2.99
CA PRO A 196 -15.41 10.95 3.91
C PRO A 196 -15.45 12.40 3.40
N ARG A 197 -16.65 12.96 3.22
CA ARG A 197 -16.82 14.33 2.70
C ARG A 197 -16.42 15.42 3.70
N GLY A 198 -16.61 15.18 4.99
CA GLY A 198 -16.39 16.17 6.05
C GLY A 198 -15.01 16.10 6.72
N SER A 199 -14.28 15.00 6.57
CA SER A 199 -12.95 14.82 7.14
C SER A 199 -12.09 14.07 6.11
N PRO A 200 -11.40 14.80 5.23
CA PRO A 200 -10.61 14.19 4.19
C PRO A 200 -9.47 13.37 4.82
N VAL A 201 -9.18 12.21 4.22
CA VAL A 201 -8.02 11.40 4.61
C VAL A 201 -6.75 12.23 4.44
N PRO A 202 -5.94 12.44 5.50
CA PRO A 202 -4.79 13.33 5.44
C PRO A 202 -3.74 12.96 4.41
N LEU A 203 -3.53 11.65 4.19
CA LEU A 203 -2.57 11.16 3.20
C LEU A 203 -3.16 9.95 2.46
N ILE A 204 -3.17 10.03 1.14
CA ILE A 204 -3.45 8.90 0.26
C ILE A 204 -2.15 8.53 -0.45
N CYS A 205 -1.77 7.25 -0.40
CA CYS A 205 -0.64 6.70 -1.13
C CYS A 205 -1.16 5.72 -2.17
N LEU A 206 -0.91 6.00 -3.45
CA LEU A 206 -1.32 5.14 -4.56
C LEU A 206 -0.09 4.54 -5.23
N LYS A 207 0.02 3.21 -5.20
CA LYS A 207 1.06 2.45 -5.87
C LYS A 207 0.57 2.02 -7.25
N LEU A 208 1.34 2.34 -8.28
CA LEU A 208 1.05 2.02 -9.68
C LEU A 208 2.29 1.46 -10.38
N PRO A 209 2.12 0.58 -11.40
CA PRO A 209 3.23 0.06 -12.17
C PRO A 209 4.00 1.18 -12.89
N HIS A 210 5.29 0.93 -13.16
CA HIS A 210 6.20 1.90 -13.75
C HIS A 210 5.78 2.37 -15.16
N ASP A 211 5.02 1.55 -15.87
CA ASP A 211 4.58 1.86 -17.24
C ASP A 211 3.41 2.86 -17.26
N ILE A 212 2.79 3.08 -16.12
CA ILE A 212 1.72 4.06 -15.96
C ILE A 212 2.35 5.40 -15.58
N ARG A 213 2.46 6.29 -16.58
CA ARG A 213 2.98 7.65 -16.44
C ARG A 213 1.82 8.64 -16.44
N ASP A 214 2.15 9.89 -16.12
CA ASP A 214 1.23 11.04 -16.26
C ASP A 214 -0.02 10.97 -15.35
N PHE A 215 0.11 10.28 -14.19
CA PHE A 215 -0.98 10.19 -13.20
C PHE A 215 -1.54 11.57 -12.81
N GLU A 216 -0.73 12.62 -12.84
CA GLU A 216 -1.15 13.99 -12.51
C GLU A 216 -2.23 14.51 -13.45
N GLU A 217 -2.14 14.18 -14.74
CA GLU A 217 -3.11 14.62 -15.76
C GLU A 217 -4.45 13.93 -15.60
N TRP A 218 -4.44 12.73 -15.03
CA TRP A 218 -5.62 11.89 -14.84
C TRP A 218 -6.27 12.06 -13.47
N MET A 219 -5.65 12.82 -12.57
CA MET A 219 -6.22 13.03 -11.26
C MET A 219 -7.56 13.78 -11.37
N PRO A 220 -8.67 13.24 -10.84
CA PRO A 220 -9.96 13.89 -10.97
C PRO A 220 -9.93 15.30 -10.41
N LYS A 221 -10.23 16.31 -11.24
CA LYS A 221 -10.28 17.72 -10.80
C LYS A 221 -11.25 17.94 -9.62
N LYS A 222 -12.22 17.04 -9.45
CA LYS A 222 -13.17 17.03 -8.34
C LYS A 222 -12.60 16.46 -7.05
N LEU A 223 -11.50 15.70 -7.13
CA LEU A 223 -10.77 15.29 -5.94
C LEU A 223 -10.08 16.51 -5.36
N ARG A 224 -10.46 16.87 -4.16
CA ARG A 224 -9.82 17.94 -3.39
C ARG A 224 -8.47 17.48 -2.82
N TYR A 225 -7.67 16.79 -3.64
CA TYR A 225 -6.34 16.32 -3.32
C TYR A 225 -5.34 16.86 -4.33
N GLN A 226 -4.12 17.08 -3.90
CA GLN A 226 -2.98 17.47 -4.74
C GLN A 226 -1.87 16.44 -4.60
N LEU A 227 -1.17 16.18 -5.68
CA LEU A 227 0.05 15.39 -5.65
C LEU A 227 1.16 16.19 -4.96
N VAL A 228 1.72 15.64 -3.90
CA VAL A 228 2.79 16.30 -3.13
C VAL A 228 4.15 15.62 -3.31
N LYS A 229 4.15 14.35 -3.71
CA LYS A 229 5.37 13.56 -3.90
C LYS A 229 5.13 12.39 -4.83
N THR A 230 6.12 12.07 -5.66
CA THR A 230 6.21 10.82 -6.42
C THR A 230 7.45 10.08 -5.98
N LEU A 231 7.29 8.83 -5.55
CA LEU A 231 8.34 7.94 -5.13
C LEU A 231 8.58 6.88 -6.20
N HIS A 232 9.81 6.78 -6.71
CA HIS A 232 10.22 5.75 -7.65
C HIS A 232 10.83 4.57 -6.89
N VAL A 233 10.22 3.39 -6.97
CA VAL A 233 10.71 2.19 -6.31
C VAL A 233 11.29 1.23 -7.33
N ARG A 234 12.63 1.20 -7.42
CA ARG A 234 13.45 0.26 -8.23
C ARG A 234 13.08 0.11 -9.71
N LYS A 235 12.55 1.10 -10.38
CA LYS A 235 12.03 0.97 -11.76
C LYS A 235 10.89 -0.06 -11.91
N LYS A 236 10.21 -0.43 -10.82
CA LYS A 236 9.11 -1.38 -10.85
C LYS A 236 7.76 -0.70 -10.76
N PHE A 237 7.66 0.26 -9.87
CA PHE A 237 6.41 0.99 -9.63
C PHE A 237 6.69 2.39 -9.08
N PHE A 238 5.66 3.21 -9.15
CA PHE A 238 5.59 4.50 -8.50
C PHE A 238 4.69 4.43 -7.29
N VAL A 239 4.96 5.26 -6.28
CA VAL A 239 4.00 5.57 -5.22
C VAL A 239 3.73 7.06 -5.24
N TYR A 240 2.49 7.42 -5.49
CA TYR A 240 2.01 8.80 -5.52
C TYR A 240 1.42 9.17 -4.17
N PHE A 241 1.88 10.28 -3.61
CA PHE A 241 1.46 10.80 -2.32
C PHE A 241 0.51 11.97 -2.55
N LEU A 242 -0.74 11.82 -2.13
CA LEU A 242 -1.80 12.78 -2.34
C LEU A 242 -2.25 13.35 -0.99
N MET A 243 -2.29 14.67 -0.86
CA MET A 243 -2.81 15.37 0.32
C MET A 243 -3.99 16.25 -0.05
N PRO A 244 -4.91 16.54 0.89
CA PRO A 244 -6.02 17.46 0.64
C PRO A 244 -5.52 18.81 0.15
N SER A 245 -6.14 19.33 -0.92
CA SER A 245 -5.86 20.66 -1.42
C SER A 245 -6.22 21.72 -0.37
N GLY A 246 -5.32 22.67 -0.10
CA GLY A 246 -5.51 23.73 0.92
C GLY A 246 -4.87 23.44 2.28
N ARG A 247 -4.29 22.27 2.51
CA ARG A 247 -3.32 22.11 3.61
C ARG A 247 -1.96 22.62 3.15
N THR A 248 -1.66 23.88 3.42
CA THR A 248 -0.30 24.40 3.32
C THR A 248 0.58 23.59 4.28
N LYS A 249 1.73 23.13 3.80
CA LYS A 249 2.74 22.41 4.59
C LYS A 249 3.02 23.17 5.89
N GLN A 250 2.61 22.63 7.02
CA GLN A 250 3.35 22.76 8.25
C GLN A 250 4.37 21.61 8.24
N MET A 251 5.50 21.85 7.61
CA MET A 251 6.74 21.10 7.83
C MET A 251 7.63 21.89 8.73
#